data_1605ccad8813742996f8c9c145c2cdaf
#
_entry.id   1605ccad8813742996f8c9c145c2cdaf
#
_cell.length_a   1.000
_cell.length_b   1.000
_cell.length_c   1.000
_cell.angle_alpha   90.00
_cell.angle_beta   90.00
_cell.angle_gamma   90.00
#
_symmetry.space_group_name_H-M   'P 1'
#
loop_
_entity.id
_entity.type
_entity.pdbx_description
1 polymer ?
#
loop_
_entity_poly.entity_id
_entity_poly.type
_entity_poly.pdbx_seq_one_letter_code
_entity_poly.pdbx_strand_id
1 'polypeptide(L)'
;WTLRSPDLPGVARQLAAAGLESRGPVATRRTTPDGTELAWELLFPRGHEFGALMPFFIDWGDGGHPADDLPPAGALEALTVESPHAAALRRLLGHVDVPLVVREAAEPAFHATIVTVHGDVVLEASPATVGLRFG
;
A
#
# COMPACT_ATOMS: atom_id res chain seq x y z
N TRP A 1 -1.54 -1.83 -3.82
CA TRP A 1 -0.40 -1.72 -2.91
C TRP A 1 -0.84 -1.72 -1.46
N THR A 2 0.06 -2.04 -0.54
CA THR A 2 -0.27 -2.17 0.88
C THR A 2 0.78 -1.48 1.74
N LEU A 3 0.34 -1.03 2.91
CA LEU A 3 1.18 -0.46 3.94
C LEU A 3 1.10 -1.32 5.21
N ARG A 4 2.25 -1.61 5.79
CA ARG A 4 2.32 -2.29 7.08
C ARG A 4 1.92 -1.31 8.20
N SER A 5 1.06 -1.78 9.09
CA SER A 5 0.69 -1.05 10.31
C SER A 5 0.40 -2.05 11.44
N PRO A 6 1.02 -1.89 12.62
CA PRO A 6 0.74 -2.75 13.79
C PRO A 6 -0.52 -2.30 14.56
N ASP A 7 -1.19 -1.21 14.14
CA ASP A 7 -2.41 -0.69 14.76
C ASP A 7 -3.50 -0.44 13.70
N LEU A 8 -4.05 -1.50 13.12
CA LEU A 8 -5.17 -1.39 12.17
C LEU A 8 -6.40 -0.71 12.77
N PRO A 9 -6.78 -0.91 14.04
CA PRO A 9 -7.86 -0.14 14.66
C PRO A 9 -7.55 1.37 14.73
N GLY A 10 -6.30 1.78 14.94
CA GLY A 10 -5.87 3.17 14.88
C GLY A 10 -6.01 3.76 13.48
N VAL A 11 -5.57 3.01 12.46
CA VAL A 11 -5.76 3.40 11.06
C VAL A 11 -7.25 3.55 10.73
N ALA A 12 -8.11 2.63 11.16
CA ALA A 12 -9.55 2.72 10.95
C ALA A 12 -10.16 4.01 11.56
N ARG A 13 -9.71 4.39 12.76
CA ARG A 13 -10.14 5.66 13.41
C ARG A 13 -9.66 6.88 12.62
N GLN A 14 -8.42 6.86 12.10
CA GLN A 14 -7.89 7.96 11.28
C GLN A 14 -8.66 8.09 9.96
N LEU A 15 -8.96 6.98 9.29
CA LEU A 15 -9.79 6.97 8.08
C LEU A 15 -11.20 7.53 8.36
N ALA A 16 -11.82 7.11 9.46
CA ALA A 16 -13.13 7.63 9.87
C ALA A 16 -13.09 9.14 10.16
N ALA A 17 -12.04 9.64 10.79
CA ALA A 17 -11.84 11.07 11.01
C ALA A 17 -11.66 11.85 9.69
N ALA A 18 -11.14 11.20 8.66
CA ALA A 18 -11.04 11.73 7.29
C ALA A 18 -12.33 11.57 6.47
N GLY A 19 -13.41 11.04 7.06
CA GLY A 19 -14.70 10.83 6.40
C GLY A 19 -14.78 9.57 5.55
N LEU A 20 -13.87 8.62 5.73
CA LEU A 20 -13.87 7.34 5.04
C LEU A 20 -14.40 6.21 5.91
N GLU A 21 -15.05 5.27 5.25
CA GLU A 21 -15.35 3.97 5.85
C GLU A 21 -14.16 3.02 5.66
N SER A 22 -14.12 1.97 6.48
CA SER A 22 -13.17 0.87 6.29
C SER A 22 -13.86 -0.48 6.49
N ARG A 23 -13.35 -1.50 5.80
CA ARG A 23 -13.70 -2.90 6.03
C ARG A 23 -12.51 -3.60 6.68
N GLY A 24 -12.74 -4.19 7.83
CA GLY A 24 -11.73 -4.89 8.61
C GLY A 24 -11.56 -4.33 10.02
N PRO A 25 -10.56 -4.79 10.78
CA PRO A 25 -9.58 -5.82 10.38
C PRO A 25 -10.22 -7.15 9.99
N VAL A 26 -9.69 -7.77 8.91
CA VAL A 26 -10.10 -9.09 8.43
C VAL A 26 -8.95 -10.06 8.63
N ALA A 27 -9.12 -11.01 9.54
CA ALA A 27 -8.13 -12.07 9.77
C ALA A 27 -8.02 -12.96 8.53
N THR A 28 -6.79 -13.19 8.11
CA THR A 28 -6.44 -13.98 6.93
C THR A 28 -5.31 -14.92 7.28
N ARG A 29 -5.28 -16.10 6.68
CA ARG A 29 -4.21 -17.08 6.87
C ARG A 29 -3.97 -17.88 5.61
N ARG A 30 -2.75 -18.38 5.48
CA ARG A 30 -2.33 -19.26 4.39
C ARG A 30 -1.28 -20.24 4.91
N THR A 31 -1.37 -21.49 4.46
CA THR A 31 -0.29 -22.47 4.67
C THR A 31 0.60 -22.47 3.44
N THR A 32 1.91 -22.36 3.64
CA THR A 32 2.91 -22.45 2.60
C THR A 32 3.13 -23.91 2.19
N PRO A 33 3.77 -24.20 1.03
CA PRO A 33 4.03 -25.57 0.59
C PRO A 33 4.86 -26.42 1.57
N ASP A 34 5.68 -25.81 2.40
CA ASP A 34 6.49 -26.45 3.46
C ASP A 34 5.73 -26.64 4.77
N GLY A 35 4.44 -26.26 4.83
CA GLY A 35 3.58 -26.45 5.98
C GLY A 35 3.58 -25.31 7.00
N THR A 36 4.33 -24.23 6.76
CA THR A 36 4.32 -23.05 7.63
C THR A 36 2.99 -22.29 7.50
N GLU A 37 2.35 -21.99 8.62
CA GLU A 37 1.16 -21.14 8.63
C GLU A 37 1.58 -19.67 8.73
N LEU A 38 1.13 -18.88 7.75
CA LEU A 38 1.19 -17.43 7.76
C LEU A 38 -0.19 -16.86 8.12
N ALA A 39 -0.23 -15.94 9.07
CA ALA A 39 -1.44 -15.26 9.49
C ALA A 39 -1.22 -13.74 9.50
N TRP A 40 -2.22 -13.00 9.08
CA TRP A 40 -2.21 -11.54 9.06
C TRP A 40 -3.64 -10.98 9.10
N GLU A 41 -3.75 -9.70 9.38
CA GLU A 41 -5.01 -8.97 9.29
C GLU A 41 -4.94 -7.90 8.19
N LEU A 42 -6.07 -7.62 7.56
CA LEU A 42 -6.19 -6.65 6.48
C LEU A 42 -7.27 -5.61 6.80
N LEU A 43 -6.98 -4.35 6.48
CA LEU A 43 -7.93 -3.24 6.56
C LEU A 43 -8.02 -2.55 5.20
N PHE A 44 -9.22 -2.42 4.68
CA PHE A 44 -9.49 -1.84 3.36
C PHE A 44 -10.27 -0.52 3.51
N PRO A 45 -9.68 0.64 3.13
CA PRO A 45 -10.45 1.88 3.00
C PRO A 45 -11.58 1.73 1.98
N ARG A 46 -12.70 2.40 2.24
CA ARG A 46 -13.92 2.36 1.41
C ARG A 46 -14.50 3.76 1.27
N GLY A 47 -15.39 3.95 0.28
CA GLY A 47 -16.08 5.22 0.10
C GLY A 47 -15.22 6.30 -0.55
N HIS A 48 -14.20 5.92 -1.32
CA HIS A 48 -13.33 6.82 -2.08
C HIS A 48 -13.36 6.51 -3.57
N GLU A 49 -12.96 7.48 -4.38
CA GLU A 49 -12.92 7.38 -5.86
C GLU A 49 -11.52 7.06 -6.42
N PHE A 50 -10.52 6.84 -5.55
CA PHE A 50 -9.12 6.72 -5.98
C PHE A 50 -8.73 5.32 -6.47
N GLY A 51 -9.64 4.36 -6.41
CA GLY A 51 -9.36 3.00 -6.87
C GLY A 51 -8.08 2.40 -6.26
N ALA A 52 -7.23 1.85 -7.12
CA ALA A 52 -5.96 1.23 -6.72
C ALA A 52 -4.88 2.23 -6.25
N LEU A 53 -5.09 3.54 -6.41
CA LEU A 53 -4.20 4.55 -5.85
C LEU A 53 -4.32 4.67 -4.32
N MET A 54 -5.43 4.21 -3.75
CA MET A 54 -5.60 4.13 -2.30
C MET A 54 -4.99 2.82 -1.77
N PRO A 55 -4.08 2.87 -0.77
CA PRO A 55 -3.53 1.67 -0.18
C PRO A 55 -4.57 0.92 0.66
N PHE A 56 -4.38 -0.37 0.82
CA PHE A 56 -4.92 -1.10 1.96
C PHE A 56 -3.82 -1.33 3.00
N PHE A 57 -4.19 -1.76 4.20
CA PHE A 57 -3.25 -1.91 5.31
C PHE A 57 -3.18 -3.37 5.75
N ILE A 58 -1.99 -3.77 6.21
CA ILE A 58 -1.70 -5.13 6.65
C ILE A 58 -0.97 -5.12 7.99
N ASP A 59 -1.43 -5.97 8.89
CA ASP A 59 -0.73 -6.30 10.12
C ASP A 59 -0.31 -7.78 10.08
N TRP A 60 0.98 -8.04 10.22
CA TRP A 60 1.53 -9.39 10.26
C TRP A 60 1.56 -9.97 11.68
N GLY A 61 1.13 -9.18 12.68
CA GLY A 61 1.16 -9.59 14.09
C GLY A 61 2.56 -10.00 14.53
N ASP A 62 2.59 -10.91 15.48
CA ASP A 62 3.86 -11.41 16.06
C ASP A 62 4.56 -12.47 15.17
N GLY A 63 3.90 -12.95 14.12
CA GLY A 63 4.42 -13.99 13.23
C GLY A 63 5.56 -13.54 12.31
N GLY A 64 5.84 -12.23 12.25
CA GLY A 64 6.85 -11.66 11.38
C GLY A 64 6.42 -11.57 9.90
N HIS A 65 7.20 -10.86 9.11
CA HIS A 65 6.96 -10.73 7.68
C HIS A 65 7.65 -11.87 6.90
N PRO A 66 7.02 -12.47 5.87
CA PRO A 66 7.65 -13.56 5.09
C PRO A 66 9.00 -13.24 4.45
N ALA A 67 9.34 -11.96 4.36
CA ALA A 67 10.63 -11.52 3.83
C ALA A 67 11.71 -11.28 4.89
N ASP A 68 11.39 -11.43 6.18
CA ASP A 68 12.35 -11.13 7.26
C ASP A 68 13.57 -12.08 7.21
N ASP A 69 13.37 -13.30 6.72
CA ASP A 69 14.43 -14.32 6.54
C ASP A 69 15.08 -14.29 5.14
N LEU A 70 14.67 -13.38 4.27
CA LEU A 70 15.23 -13.27 2.92
C LEU A 70 16.48 -12.36 2.92
N PRO A 71 17.48 -12.66 2.07
CA PRO A 71 18.60 -11.76 1.92
C PRO A 71 18.13 -10.42 1.36
N PRO A 72 18.68 -9.30 1.85
CA PRO A 72 18.30 -7.98 1.35
C PRO A 72 18.69 -7.83 -0.13
N ALA A 73 17.72 -7.52 -0.98
CA ALA A 73 17.94 -7.33 -2.41
C ALA A 73 18.07 -5.85 -2.80
N GLY A 74 17.58 -4.94 -1.98
CA GLY A 74 17.60 -3.50 -2.20
C GLY A 74 16.72 -2.77 -1.20
N ALA A 75 16.63 -1.45 -1.36
CA ALA A 75 15.78 -0.58 -0.54
C ALA A 75 14.84 0.23 -1.42
N LEU A 76 13.59 0.37 -1.01
CA LEU A 76 12.67 1.32 -1.63
C LEU A 76 13.11 2.74 -1.27
N GLU A 77 13.61 3.49 -2.26
CA GLU A 77 14.07 4.86 -2.09
C GLU A 77 12.93 5.86 -2.24
N ALA A 78 12.07 5.63 -3.24
CA ALA A 78 10.96 6.54 -3.54
C ALA A 78 9.73 5.77 -4.00
N LEU A 79 8.57 6.24 -3.54
CA LEU A 79 7.27 5.86 -4.09
C LEU A 79 6.51 7.12 -4.47
N THR A 80 6.16 7.24 -5.74
CA THR A 80 5.36 8.34 -6.26
C THR A 80 4.04 7.79 -6.77
N VAL A 81 2.95 8.46 -6.39
CA VAL A 81 1.61 8.21 -6.92
C VAL A 81 1.18 9.43 -7.71
N GLU A 82 0.78 9.23 -8.94
CA GLU A 82 0.25 10.27 -9.82
C GLU A 82 -1.26 10.15 -9.94
N SER A 83 -1.96 11.29 -9.86
CA SER A 83 -3.42 11.31 -9.89
C SER A 83 -3.95 12.65 -10.41
N PRO A 84 -5.02 12.66 -11.21
CA PRO A 84 -5.73 13.89 -11.54
C PRO A 84 -6.42 14.53 -10.32
N HIS A 85 -6.54 13.77 -9.21
CA HIS A 85 -7.09 14.23 -7.94
C HIS A 85 -6.03 14.29 -6.83
N ALA A 86 -4.79 14.63 -7.19
CA ALA A 86 -3.64 14.60 -6.28
C ALA A 86 -3.84 15.40 -4.99
N ALA A 87 -4.50 16.56 -5.05
CA ALA A 87 -4.76 17.38 -3.87
C ALA A 87 -5.67 16.67 -2.85
N ALA A 88 -6.72 16.00 -3.33
CA ALA A 88 -7.64 15.24 -2.49
C ALA A 88 -6.97 13.98 -1.92
N LEU A 89 -6.24 13.24 -2.76
CA LEU A 89 -5.51 12.04 -2.37
C LEU A 89 -4.41 12.38 -1.33
N ARG A 90 -3.65 13.46 -1.53
CA ARG A 90 -2.61 13.92 -0.59
C ARG A 90 -3.21 14.27 0.78
N ARG A 91 -4.35 14.99 0.80
CA ARG A 91 -5.04 15.33 2.05
C ARG A 91 -5.49 14.07 2.80
N LEU A 92 -6.02 13.10 2.08
CA LEU A 92 -6.48 11.85 2.65
C LEU A 92 -5.34 11.00 3.21
N LEU A 93 -4.28 10.81 2.43
CA LEU A 93 -3.10 10.04 2.86
C LEU A 93 -2.31 10.73 3.96
N GLY A 94 -2.39 12.06 4.05
CA GLY A 94 -1.80 12.82 5.17
C GLY A 94 -2.41 12.49 6.53
N HIS A 95 -3.65 12.02 6.58
CA HIS A 95 -4.29 11.58 7.84
C HIS A 95 -3.79 10.22 8.34
N VAL A 96 -3.20 9.42 7.48
CA VAL A 96 -2.71 8.07 7.84
C VAL A 96 -1.18 7.97 7.81
N ASP A 97 -0.49 9.11 7.77
CA ASP A 97 0.98 9.24 7.80
C ASP A 97 1.68 8.30 6.80
N VAL A 98 1.30 8.43 5.53
CA VAL A 98 1.87 7.62 4.47
C VAL A 98 3.08 8.33 3.85
N PRO A 99 4.31 7.79 3.94
CA PRO A 99 5.52 8.41 3.43
C PRO A 99 5.65 8.24 1.92
N LEU A 100 4.83 8.94 1.16
CA LEU A 100 4.90 8.90 -0.31
C LEU A 100 4.75 10.28 -0.92
N VAL A 101 5.18 10.41 -2.16
CA VAL A 101 5.01 11.62 -2.97
C VAL A 101 3.75 11.46 -3.82
N VAL A 102 2.81 12.37 -3.68
CA VAL A 102 1.63 12.44 -4.55
C VAL A 102 1.78 13.61 -5.52
N ARG A 103 1.72 13.34 -6.82
CA ARG A 103 1.84 14.34 -7.90
C ARG A 103 0.55 14.45 -8.70
N GLU A 104 0.31 15.63 -9.22
CA GLU A 104 -0.78 15.85 -10.16
C GLU A 104 -0.36 15.41 -11.57
N ALA A 105 -1.20 14.60 -12.20
CA ALA A 105 -1.03 14.14 -13.57
C ALA A 105 -2.40 13.87 -14.19
N ALA A 106 -2.50 13.91 -15.51
CA ALA A 106 -3.75 13.65 -16.22
C ALA A 106 -4.23 12.20 -16.06
N GLU A 107 -3.30 11.27 -15.95
CA GLU A 107 -3.59 9.84 -15.81
C GLU A 107 -3.01 9.30 -14.50
N PRO A 108 -3.68 8.33 -13.85
CA PRO A 108 -3.18 7.70 -12.65
C PRO A 108 -1.96 6.83 -12.96
N ALA A 109 -0.92 6.92 -12.12
CA ALA A 109 0.27 6.09 -12.24
C ALA A 109 0.96 5.86 -10.89
N PHE A 110 1.79 4.81 -10.84
CA PHE A 110 2.74 4.54 -9.77
C PHE A 110 4.15 4.49 -10.32
N HIS A 111 5.07 5.04 -9.55
CA HIS A 111 6.50 4.92 -9.80
C HIS A 111 7.20 4.55 -8.49
N ALA A 112 7.94 3.46 -8.48
CA ALA A 112 8.74 3.05 -7.35
C ALA A 112 10.20 2.90 -7.79
N THR A 113 11.11 3.54 -7.06
CA THR A 113 12.55 3.38 -7.26
C THR A 113 13.11 2.50 -6.14
N ILE A 114 13.74 1.41 -6.53
CA ILE A 114 14.42 0.47 -5.62
C ILE A 114 15.91 0.54 -5.93
N VAL A 115 16.68 0.99 -4.95
CA VAL A 115 18.14 1.01 -5.03
C VAL A 115 18.69 -0.35 -4.67
N THR A 116 19.52 -0.92 -5.55
CA THR A 116 20.15 -2.23 -5.36
C THR A 116 21.66 -2.13 -5.54
N VAL A 117 22.39 -3.15 -5.13
CA VAL A 117 23.84 -3.25 -5.35
C VAL A 117 24.23 -3.38 -6.83
N HIS A 118 23.26 -3.66 -7.70
CA HIS A 118 23.46 -3.83 -9.15
C HIS A 118 22.92 -2.64 -9.95
N GLY A 119 22.48 -1.57 -9.29
CA GLY A 119 21.86 -0.38 -9.88
C GLY A 119 20.40 -0.23 -9.49
N ASP A 120 19.81 0.86 -9.91
CA ASP A 120 18.43 1.19 -9.56
C ASP A 120 17.44 0.42 -10.43
N VAL A 121 16.38 -0.05 -9.80
CA VAL A 121 15.23 -0.66 -10.47
C VAL A 121 14.04 0.28 -10.35
N VAL A 122 13.50 0.70 -11.50
CA VAL A 122 12.28 1.52 -11.55
C VAL A 122 11.11 0.62 -11.92
N LEU A 123 10.10 0.61 -11.07
CA LEU A 123 8.83 -0.06 -11.32
C LEU A 123 7.79 1.01 -11.67
N GLU A 124 7.10 0.81 -12.78
CA GLU A 124 6.05 1.70 -13.24
C GLU A 124 4.76 0.91 -13.46
N ALA A 125 3.65 1.48 -13.03
CA ALA A 125 2.32 0.92 -13.26
C ALA A 125 1.35 2.04 -13.64
N SER A 126 0.68 1.89 -14.77
CA SER A 126 -0.38 2.77 -15.23
C SER A 126 -1.48 1.92 -15.89
N PRO A 127 -2.68 2.48 -16.13
CA PRO A 127 -3.72 1.77 -16.88
C PRO A 127 -3.27 1.27 -18.24
N ALA A 128 -2.35 1.99 -18.89
CA ALA A 128 -1.82 1.64 -20.20
C ALA A 128 -0.79 0.50 -20.15
N THR A 129 -0.02 0.38 -19.06
CA THR A 129 1.10 -0.56 -18.99
C THR A 129 0.76 -1.88 -18.33
N VAL A 130 -0.22 -1.94 -17.45
CA VAL A 130 -0.50 -3.14 -16.63
C VAL A 130 -1.89 -3.72 -16.89
N GLY A 131 -2.71 -3.06 -17.65
CA GLY A 131 -4.10 -3.46 -17.84
C GLY A 131 -4.93 -3.44 -16.55
N LEU A 132 -4.41 -2.85 -15.50
CA LEU A 132 -5.11 -2.65 -14.23
C LEU A 132 -6.23 -1.64 -14.46
N ARG A 133 -7.43 -2.08 -14.21
CA ARG A 133 -8.58 -1.17 -14.15
C ARG A 133 -8.54 -0.51 -12.78
N PHE A 134 -8.11 0.72 -12.73
CA PHE A 134 -8.30 1.59 -11.59
C PHE A 134 -9.78 2.04 -11.62
N GLY A 135 -10.65 1.24 -11.03
CA GLY A 135 -12.08 1.52 -10.94
C GLY A 135 -12.45 1.97 -9.54
#